data_db9af3e0904f4a60eab341a055515e6b
#
_entry.id   db9af3e0904f4a60eab341a055515e6b
#
_cell.length_a   1.000
_cell.length_b   1.000
_cell.length_c   1.000
_cell.angle_alpha   90.00
_cell.angle_beta   90.00
_cell.angle_gamma   90.00
#
_symmetry.space_group_name_H-M   'P 1'
#
loop_
_entity.id
_entity.type
_entity.pdbx_description
1 polymer ?
#
loop_
_entity_poly.entity_id
_entity_poly.type
_entity_poly.pdbx_seq_one_letter_code
_entity_poly.pdbx_strand_id
1 'polypeptide(L)'
;MRKGFTLIEVLVSLIILSMIAIISSNILQSSLETEREVSKRLDDAKNLNFASIILKRDIRQIINVPLRDYYGNSINGTIIGNNLEKKISFNSKIKSNSQNTSPIKRIEYVIENEHFIRKQFYSANPYSVEDYFESKLIKNVSDMSIEFMYKQKWHSQWPINTETKNVIPTLIRIEFIQDEKEYMWIIEPNIDYVF
;
A
#
# COMPACT_ATOMS: atom_id res chain seq x y z
N MET A 1 -70.83 28.44 -13.09
CA MET A 1 -70.82 27.90 -11.71
C MET A 1 -69.40 27.47 -11.36
N ARG A 2 -68.75 28.16 -10.44
CA ARG A 2 -67.42 27.71 -9.90
C ARG A 2 -67.72 26.61 -8.92
N LYS A 3 -67.29 25.39 -9.25
CA LYS A 3 -67.31 24.27 -8.30
C LYS A 3 -66.14 24.47 -7.31
N GLY A 4 -66.48 24.64 -6.03
CA GLY A 4 -65.47 24.67 -4.96
C GLY A 4 -64.91 23.28 -4.68
N PHE A 5 -63.62 23.18 -4.25
CA PHE A 5 -63.02 21.94 -3.78
C PHE A 5 -63.75 21.43 -2.54
N THR A 6 -63.97 20.11 -2.50
CA THR A 6 -64.55 19.47 -1.31
C THR A 6 -63.40 19.21 -0.28
N LEU A 7 -63.75 19.21 1.00
CA LEU A 7 -62.82 18.96 2.10
C LEU A 7 -62.14 17.58 1.98
N ILE A 8 -62.86 16.60 1.42
CA ILE A 8 -62.34 15.25 1.21
C ILE A 8 -61.26 15.21 0.10
N GLU A 9 -61.42 15.99 -0.99
CA GLU A 9 -60.45 16.10 -2.06
C GLU A 9 -59.13 16.69 -1.56
N VAL A 10 -59.21 17.70 -0.67
CA VAL A 10 -58.02 18.27 -0.04
C VAL A 10 -57.33 17.27 0.90
N LEU A 11 -58.09 16.52 1.69
CA LEU A 11 -57.54 15.47 2.56
C LEU A 11 -56.84 14.35 1.77
N VAL A 12 -57.48 13.84 0.72
CA VAL A 12 -56.89 12.79 -0.13
C VAL A 12 -55.62 13.29 -0.81
N SER A 13 -55.64 14.53 -1.33
CA SER A 13 -54.43 15.09 -1.96
C SER A 13 -53.29 15.30 -0.98
N LEU A 14 -53.52 15.66 0.27
CA LEU A 14 -52.52 15.76 1.32
C LEU A 14 -51.93 14.39 1.71
N ILE A 15 -52.76 13.33 1.78
CA ILE A 15 -52.29 11.98 2.03
C ILE A 15 -51.38 11.50 0.89
N ILE A 16 -51.78 11.69 -0.36
CA ILE A 16 -50.95 11.31 -1.51
C ILE A 16 -49.64 12.09 -1.52
N LEU A 17 -49.70 13.41 -1.27
CA LEU A 17 -48.50 14.25 -1.21
C LEU A 17 -47.53 13.77 -0.11
N SER A 18 -48.06 13.45 1.09
CA SER A 18 -47.24 12.93 2.18
C SER A 18 -46.61 11.58 1.87
N MET A 19 -47.32 10.66 1.20
CA MET A 19 -46.77 9.39 0.75
C MET A 19 -45.62 9.58 -0.27
N ILE A 20 -45.81 10.47 -1.25
CA ILE A 20 -44.78 10.80 -2.24
C ILE A 20 -43.56 11.40 -1.54
N ALA A 21 -43.75 12.31 -0.59
CA ALA A 21 -42.64 12.91 0.15
C ALA A 21 -41.84 11.86 0.94
N ILE A 22 -42.51 10.91 1.63
CA ILE A 22 -41.86 9.83 2.37
C ILE A 22 -41.08 8.92 1.42
N ILE A 23 -41.69 8.48 0.32
CA ILE A 23 -41.03 7.59 -0.66
C ILE A 23 -39.81 8.31 -1.26
N SER A 24 -39.96 9.57 -1.66
CA SER A 24 -38.86 10.36 -2.21
C SER A 24 -37.70 10.54 -1.20
N SER A 25 -38.00 10.77 0.08
CA SER A 25 -37.01 10.86 1.14
C SER A 25 -36.27 9.55 1.33
N ASN A 26 -36.95 8.41 1.34
CA ASN A 26 -36.35 7.10 1.46
C ASN A 26 -35.43 6.77 0.27
N ILE A 27 -35.85 7.07 -0.94
CA ILE A 27 -35.03 6.89 -2.15
C ILE A 27 -33.75 7.74 -2.07
N LEU A 28 -33.92 9.02 -1.65
CA LEU A 28 -32.74 9.90 -1.50
C LEU A 28 -31.75 9.39 -0.45
N GLN A 29 -32.22 8.95 0.71
CA GLN A 29 -31.38 8.38 1.75
C GLN A 29 -30.63 7.15 1.27
N SER A 30 -31.34 6.19 0.64
CA SER A 30 -30.72 4.98 0.08
C SER A 30 -29.68 5.32 -1.00
N SER A 31 -29.95 6.31 -1.84
CA SER A 31 -28.99 6.77 -2.85
C SER A 31 -27.72 7.35 -2.23
N LEU A 32 -27.86 8.17 -1.19
CA LEU A 32 -26.72 8.75 -0.47
C LEU A 32 -25.88 7.70 0.27
N GLU A 33 -26.53 6.69 0.86
CA GLU A 33 -25.82 5.57 1.50
C GLU A 33 -25.04 4.75 0.48
N THR A 34 -25.65 4.44 -0.66
CA THR A 34 -24.99 3.75 -1.77
C THR A 34 -23.80 4.54 -2.30
N GLU A 35 -23.96 5.84 -2.50
CA GLU A 35 -22.87 6.72 -2.96
C GLU A 35 -21.68 6.70 -1.99
N ARG A 36 -21.92 6.78 -0.68
CA ARG A 36 -20.88 6.72 0.35
C ARG A 36 -20.15 5.39 0.33
N GLU A 37 -20.87 4.28 0.21
CA GLU A 37 -20.26 2.95 0.17
C GLU A 37 -19.42 2.75 -1.09
N VAL A 38 -19.92 3.15 -2.26
CA VAL A 38 -19.19 3.10 -3.53
C VAL A 38 -17.94 3.98 -3.47
N SER A 39 -18.06 5.20 -2.94
CA SER A 39 -16.92 6.11 -2.78
C SER A 39 -15.83 5.51 -1.89
N LYS A 40 -16.23 4.92 -0.75
CA LYS A 40 -15.27 4.24 0.15
C LYS A 40 -14.54 3.10 -0.55
N ARG A 41 -15.28 2.21 -1.23
CA ARG A 41 -14.69 1.07 -1.98
C ARG A 41 -13.75 1.54 -3.08
N LEU A 42 -14.08 2.64 -3.75
CA LEU A 42 -13.23 3.23 -4.79
C LEU A 42 -11.92 3.79 -4.21
N ASP A 43 -11.98 4.44 -3.06
CA ASP A 43 -10.80 4.99 -2.38
C ASP A 43 -9.88 3.87 -1.88
N ASP A 44 -10.43 2.79 -1.33
CA ASP A 44 -9.66 1.61 -0.93
C ASP A 44 -8.97 0.97 -2.13
N ALA A 45 -9.68 0.79 -3.26
CA ALA A 45 -9.11 0.26 -4.49
C ALA A 45 -8.00 1.16 -5.08
N LYS A 46 -8.17 2.49 -5.02
CA LYS A 46 -7.14 3.45 -5.44
C LYS A 46 -5.89 3.34 -4.56
N ASN A 47 -6.05 3.25 -3.24
CA ASN A 47 -4.95 3.13 -2.30
C ASN A 47 -4.16 1.83 -2.53
N LEU A 48 -4.84 0.69 -2.72
CA LEU A 48 -4.23 -0.58 -3.06
C LEU A 48 -3.44 -0.51 -4.37
N ASN A 49 -4.04 0.06 -5.42
CA ASN A 49 -3.38 0.21 -6.70
C ASN A 49 -2.14 1.12 -6.61
N PHE A 50 -2.26 2.24 -5.91
CA PHE A 50 -1.15 3.18 -5.67
C PHE A 50 -0.01 2.51 -4.90
N ALA A 51 -0.32 1.78 -3.82
CA ALA A 51 0.66 1.03 -3.05
C ALA A 51 1.37 -0.02 -3.91
N SER A 52 0.62 -0.77 -4.74
CA SER A 52 1.17 -1.75 -5.67
C SER A 52 2.13 -1.13 -6.68
N ILE A 53 1.77 0.04 -7.25
CA ILE A 53 2.61 0.75 -8.23
C ILE A 53 3.92 1.22 -7.57
N ILE A 54 3.85 1.81 -6.37
CA ILE A 54 5.03 2.28 -5.65
C ILE A 54 5.94 1.11 -5.30
N LEU A 55 5.38 0.06 -4.71
CA LEU A 55 6.14 -1.12 -4.31
C LEU A 55 6.83 -1.79 -5.51
N LYS A 56 6.08 -2.01 -6.61
CA LYS A 56 6.64 -2.58 -7.84
C LYS A 56 7.74 -1.72 -8.42
N ARG A 57 7.58 -0.40 -8.42
CA ARG A 57 8.60 0.54 -8.88
C ARG A 57 9.87 0.41 -8.03
N ASP A 58 9.74 0.46 -6.72
CA ASP A 58 10.88 0.46 -5.80
C ASP A 58 11.63 -0.88 -5.85
N ILE A 59 10.92 -2.00 -5.93
CA ILE A 59 11.53 -3.34 -6.05
C ILE A 59 12.21 -3.52 -7.41
N ARG A 60 11.62 -3.03 -8.50
CA ARG A 60 12.24 -3.11 -9.83
C ARG A 60 13.48 -2.24 -9.98
N GLN A 61 13.63 -1.23 -9.14
CA GLN A 61 14.78 -0.32 -9.12
C GLN A 61 15.80 -0.70 -8.05
N ILE A 62 15.71 -1.90 -7.47
CA ILE A 62 16.72 -2.41 -6.53
C ILE A 62 18.08 -2.43 -7.23
N ILE A 63 19.08 -1.97 -6.50
CA ILE A 63 20.48 -2.01 -6.94
C ILE A 63 21.28 -2.91 -6.00
N ASN A 64 22.28 -3.59 -6.57
CA ASN A 64 23.12 -4.51 -5.82
C ASN A 64 24.22 -3.76 -5.01
N VAL A 65 23.76 -2.92 -4.07
CA VAL A 65 24.64 -2.20 -3.15
C VAL A 65 24.33 -2.69 -1.73
N PRO A 66 25.33 -3.22 -1.00
CA PRO A 66 25.13 -3.71 0.36
C PRO A 66 24.57 -2.64 1.28
N LEU A 67 23.62 -3.04 2.12
CA LEU A 67 23.10 -2.20 3.19
C LEU A 67 24.19 -1.98 4.26
N ARG A 68 24.20 -0.81 4.87
CA ARG A 68 25.10 -0.46 5.97
C ARG A 68 24.28 -0.04 7.20
N ASP A 69 24.83 -0.30 8.38
CA ASP A 69 24.29 0.23 9.62
C ASP A 69 24.54 1.75 9.75
N TYR A 70 24.07 2.35 10.84
CA TYR A 70 24.25 3.78 11.10
C TYR A 70 25.69 4.18 11.42
N TYR A 71 26.54 3.19 11.70
CA TYR A 71 28.00 3.39 11.93
C TYR A 71 28.80 3.15 10.65
N GLY A 72 28.15 2.82 9.53
CA GLY A 72 28.79 2.56 8.24
C GLY A 72 29.31 1.15 8.05
N ASN A 73 29.07 0.22 9.01
CA ASN A 73 29.46 -1.17 8.86
C ASN A 73 28.50 -1.87 7.89
N SER A 74 29.04 -2.79 7.09
CA SER A 74 28.23 -3.58 6.17
C SER A 74 27.25 -4.48 6.94
N ILE A 75 25.97 -4.26 6.77
CA ILE A 75 24.92 -5.19 7.19
C ILE A 75 24.90 -6.32 6.15
N ASN A 76 24.79 -7.55 6.61
CA ASN A 76 24.96 -8.76 5.83
C ASN A 76 23.98 -8.95 4.66
N GLY A 77 23.93 -8.04 3.70
CA GLY A 77 23.15 -8.24 2.47
C GLY A 77 22.83 -6.98 1.69
N THR A 78 22.46 -7.18 0.43
CA THR A 78 21.91 -6.15 -0.46
C THR A 78 20.43 -5.93 -0.20
N ILE A 79 19.72 -7.01 0.12
CA ILE A 79 18.34 -7.03 0.54
C ILE A 79 18.30 -7.74 1.89
N ILE A 80 17.56 -7.20 2.83
CA ILE A 80 17.30 -7.84 4.12
C ILE A 80 15.80 -7.91 4.28
N GLY A 81 15.29 -9.12 4.41
CA GLY A 81 13.88 -9.35 4.66
C GLY A 81 13.67 -10.53 5.59
N ASN A 82 12.72 -10.37 6.51
CA ASN A 82 12.42 -11.39 7.48
C ASN A 82 10.91 -11.40 7.77
N ASN A 83 10.31 -12.56 7.63
CA ASN A 83 8.89 -12.76 7.87
C ASN A 83 8.51 -12.56 9.35
N LEU A 84 9.43 -12.84 10.28
CA LEU A 84 9.19 -12.62 11.71
C LEU A 84 9.09 -11.12 12.05
N GLU A 85 9.92 -10.30 11.41
CA GLU A 85 9.91 -8.84 11.60
C GLU A 85 8.88 -8.15 10.69
N LYS A 86 8.26 -8.89 9.75
CA LYS A 86 7.33 -8.35 8.74
C LYS A 86 7.90 -7.12 8.03
N LYS A 87 9.17 -7.24 7.63
CA LYS A 87 9.97 -6.13 7.15
C LYS A 87 10.86 -6.54 5.99
N ILE A 88 11.02 -5.64 5.02
CA ILE A 88 12.00 -5.74 3.95
C ILE A 88 12.72 -4.41 3.78
N SER A 89 14.05 -4.45 3.68
CA SER A 89 14.91 -3.29 3.45
C SER A 89 15.85 -3.54 2.29
N PHE A 90 16.03 -2.54 1.42
CA PHE A 90 16.93 -2.60 0.26
C PHE A 90 17.31 -1.19 -0.21
N ASN A 91 18.36 -1.10 -1.04
CA ASN A 91 18.71 0.13 -1.73
C ASN A 91 18.06 0.16 -3.12
N SER A 92 17.45 1.29 -3.46
CA SER A 92 16.79 1.51 -4.75
C SER A 92 17.25 2.81 -5.39
N LYS A 93 17.31 2.83 -6.73
CA LYS A 93 17.62 4.03 -7.50
C LYS A 93 16.36 4.86 -7.69
N ILE A 94 16.28 5.99 -7.01
CA ILE A 94 15.14 6.90 -7.09
C ILE A 94 15.57 8.16 -7.80
N LYS A 95 14.86 8.52 -8.88
CA LYS A 95 15.11 9.76 -9.60
C LYS A 95 14.90 10.95 -8.65
N SER A 96 15.97 11.68 -8.36
CA SER A 96 15.92 12.91 -7.59
C SER A 96 15.89 14.12 -8.51
N ASN A 97 15.04 15.09 -8.22
CA ASN A 97 15.02 16.37 -8.94
C ASN A 97 16.07 17.36 -8.44
N SER A 98 16.80 17.01 -7.37
CA SER A 98 17.86 17.83 -6.79
C SER A 98 19.23 17.27 -7.14
N GLN A 99 20.11 18.11 -7.66
CA GLN A 99 21.50 17.76 -7.98
C GLN A 99 22.34 17.41 -6.74
N ASN A 100 21.89 17.82 -5.56
CA ASN A 100 22.63 17.63 -4.30
C ASN A 100 22.21 16.42 -3.48
N THR A 101 21.31 15.59 -3.97
CA THR A 101 20.86 14.39 -3.23
C THR A 101 21.25 13.13 -3.98
N SER A 102 21.77 12.13 -3.24
CA SER A 102 22.09 10.82 -3.80
C SER A 102 20.86 10.22 -4.53
N PRO A 103 21.02 9.71 -5.76
CA PRO A 103 19.94 8.99 -6.44
C PRO A 103 19.66 7.62 -5.82
N ILE A 104 20.54 7.14 -4.94
CA ILE A 104 20.39 5.87 -4.25
C ILE A 104 19.83 6.13 -2.86
N LYS A 105 18.72 5.51 -2.56
CA LYS A 105 18.00 5.64 -1.30
C LYS A 105 17.76 4.26 -0.69
N ARG A 106 17.86 4.16 0.63
CA ARG A 106 17.33 3.00 1.34
C ARG A 106 15.83 3.10 1.39
N ILE A 107 15.17 1.99 1.07
CA ILE A 107 13.74 1.82 1.18
C ILE A 107 13.47 0.69 2.16
N GLU A 108 12.49 0.91 3.00
CA GLU A 108 12.01 -0.08 3.95
C GLU A 108 10.50 -0.16 3.88
N TYR A 109 9.97 -1.38 3.84
CA TYR A 109 8.55 -1.67 3.97
C TYR A 109 8.32 -2.47 5.24
N VAL A 110 7.34 -2.06 6.02
CA VAL A 110 7.03 -2.65 7.33
C VAL A 110 5.54 -2.50 7.64
N ILE A 111 5.01 -3.36 8.50
CA ILE A 111 3.71 -3.12 9.14
C ILE A 111 3.94 -2.56 10.54
N GLU A 112 3.38 -1.39 10.78
CA GLU A 112 3.35 -0.73 12.08
C GLU A 112 1.94 -0.15 12.32
N ASN A 113 1.36 -0.41 13.50
CA ASN A 113 0.05 0.10 13.89
C ASN A 113 -1.05 -0.15 12.83
N GLU A 114 -1.13 -1.39 12.32
CA GLU A 114 -2.10 -1.81 11.29
C GLU A 114 -2.00 -1.04 9.96
N HIS A 115 -0.85 -0.44 9.69
CA HIS A 115 -0.58 0.24 8.42
C HIS A 115 0.58 -0.45 7.69
N PHE A 116 0.41 -0.63 6.39
CA PHE A 116 1.53 -0.95 5.50
C PHE A 116 2.26 0.35 5.18
N ILE A 117 3.47 0.47 5.70
CA ILE A 117 4.27 1.69 5.70
C ILE A 117 5.48 1.52 4.79
N ARG A 118 5.75 2.56 4.02
CA ARG A 118 6.98 2.75 3.26
C ARG A 118 7.82 3.82 3.92
N LYS A 119 9.04 3.48 4.34
CA LYS A 119 10.05 4.43 4.83
C LYS A 119 11.10 4.62 3.73
N GLN A 120 11.29 5.85 3.32
CA GLN A 120 12.33 6.24 2.37
C GLN A 120 13.37 7.07 3.09
N PHE A 121 14.55 6.53 3.28
CA PHE A 121 15.67 7.26 3.87
C PHE A 121 16.23 8.29 2.87
N TYR A 122 16.81 9.35 3.38
CA TYR A 122 17.40 10.40 2.53
C TYR A 122 18.67 9.96 1.81
N SER A 123 19.30 8.87 2.28
CA SER A 123 20.50 8.28 1.65
C SER A 123 20.44 6.75 1.69
N ALA A 124 21.35 6.08 0.96
CA ALA A 124 21.57 4.65 1.06
C ALA A 124 22.14 4.25 2.44
N ASN A 125 22.91 5.15 3.04
CA ASN A 125 23.54 4.99 4.35
C ASN A 125 23.09 6.12 5.26
N PRO A 126 21.91 6.00 5.91
CA PRO A 126 21.40 7.04 6.81
C PRO A 126 22.27 7.14 8.08
N TYR A 127 22.38 8.34 8.60
CA TYR A 127 23.12 8.60 9.85
C TYR A 127 22.29 8.30 11.10
N SER A 128 20.97 8.25 10.98
CA SER A 128 20.04 8.04 12.08
C SER A 128 18.90 7.13 11.66
N VAL A 129 18.33 6.43 12.65
CA VAL A 129 17.14 5.60 12.50
C VAL A 129 15.92 6.40 12.04
N GLU A 130 15.87 7.70 12.40
CA GLU A 130 14.74 8.60 12.15
C GLU A 130 14.90 9.44 10.88
N ASP A 131 16.00 9.24 10.13
CA ASP A 131 16.32 10.04 8.94
C ASP A 131 15.60 9.53 7.69
N TYR A 132 14.26 9.47 7.74
CA TYR A 132 13.42 9.01 6.65
C TYR A 132 12.14 9.82 6.48
N PHE A 133 11.58 9.72 5.28
CA PHE A 133 10.22 10.14 4.96
C PHE A 133 9.30 8.91 5.02
N GLU A 134 8.21 9.03 5.77
CA GLU A 134 7.21 7.97 5.93
C GLU A 134 6.01 8.18 5.01
N SER A 135 5.54 7.09 4.40
CA SER A 135 4.31 7.04 3.63
C SER A 135 3.45 5.87 4.08
N LYS A 136 2.29 6.15 4.64
CA LYS A 136 1.28 5.13 4.97
C LYS A 136 0.54 4.79 3.68
N LEU A 137 0.76 3.59 3.16
CA LEU A 137 0.24 3.18 1.86
C LEU A 137 -1.14 2.53 1.97
N ILE A 138 -1.33 1.64 2.95
CA ILE A 138 -2.56 0.89 3.15
C ILE A 138 -2.89 0.90 4.64
N LYS A 139 -4.18 1.03 4.96
CA LYS A 139 -4.73 0.98 6.32
C LYS A 139 -5.34 -0.39 6.60
N ASN A 140 -5.58 -0.69 7.87
CA ASN A 140 -6.25 -1.89 8.34
C ASN A 140 -5.57 -3.19 7.86
N VAL A 141 -4.24 -3.20 7.86
CA VAL A 141 -3.45 -4.39 7.53
C VAL A 141 -3.15 -5.15 8.80
N SER A 142 -3.76 -6.33 8.94
CA SER A 142 -3.64 -7.15 10.15
C SER A 142 -2.42 -8.07 10.13
N ASP A 143 -2.04 -8.55 8.96
CA ASP A 143 -0.91 -9.46 8.79
C ASP A 143 -0.19 -9.24 7.47
N MET A 144 1.10 -9.60 7.43
CA MET A 144 1.93 -9.59 6.23
C MET A 144 2.95 -10.72 6.28
N SER A 145 3.15 -11.38 5.15
CA SER A 145 4.26 -12.29 4.93
C SER A 145 5.10 -11.83 3.74
N ILE A 146 6.39 -12.09 3.83
CA ILE A 146 7.34 -11.75 2.76
C ILE A 146 8.17 -12.99 2.46
N GLU A 147 8.21 -13.36 1.19
CA GLU A 147 9.00 -14.51 0.74
C GLU A 147 9.84 -14.16 -0.48
N PHE A 148 10.95 -14.84 -0.61
CA PHE A 148 11.98 -14.60 -1.62
C PHE A 148 12.23 -15.87 -2.42
N MET A 149 12.19 -15.79 -3.75
CA MET A 149 12.47 -16.93 -4.61
C MET A 149 13.97 -16.99 -4.98
N TYR A 150 14.54 -18.14 -4.74
CA TYR A 150 15.91 -18.47 -5.17
C TYR A 150 16.00 -19.93 -5.59
N LYS A 151 16.57 -20.19 -6.78
CA LYS A 151 16.69 -21.55 -7.34
C LYS A 151 15.37 -22.33 -7.29
N GLN A 152 14.26 -21.67 -7.70
CA GLN A 152 12.90 -22.22 -7.75
C GLN A 152 12.29 -22.62 -6.39
N LYS A 153 12.82 -22.10 -5.28
CA LYS A 153 12.29 -22.31 -3.94
C LYS A 153 11.98 -20.98 -3.26
N TRP A 154 10.89 -20.95 -2.53
CA TRP A 154 10.51 -19.81 -1.69
C TRP A 154 11.17 -19.92 -0.31
N HIS A 155 11.64 -18.80 0.20
CA HIS A 155 12.32 -18.66 1.48
C HIS A 155 11.72 -17.51 2.27
N SER A 156 11.47 -17.72 3.56
CA SER A 156 10.83 -16.73 4.46
C SER A 156 11.79 -15.66 4.99
N GLN A 157 13.06 -15.73 4.63
CA GLN A 157 14.09 -14.74 4.99
C GLN A 157 15.09 -14.54 3.86
N TRP A 158 15.66 -13.34 3.80
CA TRP A 158 16.73 -12.98 2.88
C TRP A 158 17.76 -12.09 3.58
N PRO A 159 19.10 -12.33 3.45
CA PRO A 159 19.68 -13.45 2.71
C PRO A 159 19.47 -14.80 3.40
N ILE A 160 19.50 -15.90 2.62
CA ILE A 160 19.31 -17.26 3.13
C ILE A 160 20.59 -17.74 3.84
N ASN A 161 21.73 -17.41 3.25
CA ASN A 161 23.06 -17.79 3.71
C ASN A 161 24.11 -16.77 3.25
N THR A 162 25.38 -17.05 3.50
CA THR A 162 26.50 -16.18 3.13
C THR A 162 26.63 -15.98 1.61
N GLU A 163 26.29 -16.98 0.81
CA GLU A 163 26.39 -16.92 -0.66
C GLU A 163 25.35 -15.97 -1.26
N THR A 164 24.19 -15.86 -0.62
CA THR A 164 23.09 -15.03 -1.10
C THR A 164 23.12 -13.57 -0.62
N LYS A 165 24.14 -13.19 0.18
CA LYS A 165 24.27 -11.83 0.73
C LYS A 165 24.28 -10.73 -0.33
N ASN A 166 24.97 -10.99 -1.45
CA ASN A 166 25.11 -10.03 -2.55
C ASN A 166 24.32 -10.46 -3.80
N VAL A 167 23.31 -11.31 -3.60
CA VAL A 167 22.43 -11.78 -4.67
C VAL A 167 21.06 -11.16 -4.50
N ILE A 168 20.42 -10.77 -5.60
CA ILE A 168 19.05 -10.33 -5.63
C ILE A 168 18.17 -11.56 -5.88
N PRO A 169 17.08 -11.79 -5.11
CA PRO A 169 16.17 -12.90 -5.34
C PRO A 169 15.48 -12.77 -6.70
N THR A 170 15.11 -13.88 -7.32
CA THR A 170 14.45 -13.89 -8.63
C THR A 170 13.06 -13.28 -8.57
N LEU A 171 12.31 -13.56 -7.51
CA LEU A 171 10.98 -12.99 -7.24
C LEU A 171 10.87 -12.63 -5.76
N ILE A 172 10.08 -11.61 -5.47
CA ILE A 172 9.67 -11.26 -4.11
C ILE A 172 8.15 -11.36 -4.06
N ARG A 173 7.63 -12.13 -3.11
CA ARG A 173 6.21 -12.28 -2.84
C ARG A 173 5.88 -11.57 -1.54
N ILE A 174 4.88 -10.73 -1.57
CA ILE A 174 4.33 -10.04 -0.41
C ILE A 174 2.85 -10.37 -0.35
N GLU A 175 2.45 -11.02 0.72
CA GLU A 175 1.06 -11.33 1.04
C GLU A 175 0.64 -10.53 2.25
N PHE A 176 -0.57 -10.02 2.27
CA PHE A 176 -1.11 -9.29 3.40
C PHE A 176 -2.63 -9.40 3.47
N ILE A 177 -3.17 -9.17 4.67
CA ILE A 177 -4.61 -9.18 4.93
C ILE A 177 -5.03 -7.74 5.23
N GLN A 178 -5.97 -7.22 4.45
CA GLN A 178 -6.60 -5.91 4.65
C GLN A 178 -8.12 -6.07 4.72
N ASP A 179 -8.75 -5.56 5.77
CA ASP A 179 -10.20 -5.64 5.97
C ASP A 179 -10.73 -7.07 5.71
N GLU A 180 -10.08 -8.09 6.29
CA GLU A 180 -10.40 -9.54 6.18
C GLU A 180 -10.22 -10.13 4.77
N LYS A 181 -9.64 -9.39 3.82
CA LYS A 181 -9.34 -9.86 2.46
C LYS A 181 -7.85 -10.10 2.28
N GLU A 182 -7.51 -11.20 1.66
CA GLU A 182 -6.14 -11.56 1.33
C GLU A 182 -5.72 -10.96 -0.01
N TYR A 183 -4.53 -10.38 -0.01
CA TYR A 183 -3.89 -9.83 -1.21
C TYR A 183 -2.50 -10.41 -1.37
N MET A 184 -2.11 -10.67 -2.60
CA MET A 184 -0.80 -11.20 -2.93
C MET A 184 -0.20 -10.41 -4.10
N TRP A 185 1.04 -9.97 -3.92
CA TRP A 185 1.84 -9.35 -4.97
C TRP A 185 3.12 -10.12 -5.19
N ILE A 186 3.35 -10.56 -6.42
CA ILE A 186 4.59 -11.18 -6.86
C ILE A 186 5.29 -10.20 -7.79
N ILE A 187 6.53 -9.86 -7.46
CA ILE A 187 7.30 -8.83 -8.14
C ILE A 187 8.66 -9.39 -8.49
N GLU A 188 9.06 -9.21 -9.75
CA GLU A 188 10.40 -9.49 -10.23
C GLU A 188 11.28 -8.24 -10.03
N PRO A 189 12.34 -8.32 -9.22
CA PRO A 189 13.36 -7.29 -9.14
C PRO A 189 14.10 -7.19 -10.48
N ASN A 190 14.47 -5.98 -10.87
CA ASN A 190 15.24 -5.80 -12.09
C ASN A 190 16.70 -6.22 -11.83
N ILE A 191 17.07 -7.39 -12.34
CA ILE A 191 18.39 -8.00 -12.15
C ILE A 191 19.44 -7.39 -13.11
N ASP A 192 19.00 -6.65 -14.16
CA ASP A 192 19.87 -6.19 -15.25
C ASP A 192 20.65 -4.90 -14.96
N TYR A 193 20.51 -4.30 -13.78
CA TYR A 193 21.34 -3.16 -13.39
C TYR A 193 22.63 -3.65 -12.68
N VAL A 194 23.49 -4.30 -13.43
CA VAL A 194 24.91 -4.42 -13.07
C VAL A 194 25.57 -3.11 -13.53
N PHE A 195 26.01 -2.27 -12.57
CA PHE A 195 26.87 -1.13 -12.82
C PHE A 195 28.32 -1.52 -12.70
#